data_254f0cf989370113786b13095dcfcf74
#
_entry.id   254f0cf989370113786b13095dcfcf74
#
_cell.length_a   1.000
_cell.length_b   1.000
_cell.length_c   1.000
_cell.angle_alpha   90.00
_cell.angle_beta   90.00
_cell.angle_gamma   90.00
#
_symmetry.space_group_name_H-M   'P 1'
#
loop_
_entity.id
_entity.type
_entity.pdbx_description
1 polymer ?
#
loop_
_entity_poly.entity_id
_entity_poly.type
_entity_poly.pdbx_seq_one_letter_code
_entity_poly.pdbx_strand_id
1 'polypeptide(L)'
;GITICEKYVPAVKRASGSGGGGNHVRKRSDPISPLFQEHADTEQLAYNLSAFHAGDLVEVTLKMHGTSQRTGYLPVLQGYKYRNRMEKRLYESRKTPNVIRSKIKRAPIYDWGYVTGTRRVVLDTFDEGGFYGNNAFREKHANVFEGKLHKGETVYYEVVGFTDDGTPIMNPGNNS
;
A
#
# COMPACT_ATOMS: atom_id res chain seq x y z
N GLY A 1 1.08 19.85 -37.24
CA GLY A 1 1.80 18.81 -36.50
C GLY A 1 1.20 18.69 -35.13
N ILE A 2 0.75 17.50 -34.74
CA ILE A 2 0.26 17.22 -33.38
C ILE A 2 1.51 16.98 -32.56
N THR A 3 1.80 17.86 -31.62
CA THR A 3 2.86 17.63 -30.64
C THR A 3 2.29 16.63 -29.61
N ILE A 4 2.65 15.38 -29.79
CA ILE A 4 2.32 14.33 -28.81
C ILE A 4 3.33 14.48 -27.67
N CYS A 5 2.89 14.93 -26.53
CA CYS A 5 3.56 15.06 -25.23
C CYS A 5 5.08 14.84 -25.22
N GLU A 6 5.81 15.85 -24.76
CA GLU A 6 7.23 15.69 -24.47
C GLU A 6 7.43 14.55 -23.45
N LYS A 7 8.47 13.75 -23.65
CA LYS A 7 8.81 12.66 -22.75
C LYS A 7 9.03 13.21 -21.34
N TYR A 8 8.22 12.79 -20.38
CA TYR A 8 8.44 13.13 -18.99
C TYR A 8 9.83 12.68 -18.55
N VAL A 9 10.67 13.64 -18.22
CA VAL A 9 11.96 13.40 -17.55
C VAL A 9 11.76 13.74 -16.08
N PRO A 10 11.79 12.77 -15.16
CA PRO A 10 11.64 13.05 -13.73
C PRO A 10 12.72 14.03 -13.30
N ALA A 11 12.32 15.16 -12.76
CA ALA A 11 13.17 16.30 -12.44
C ALA A 11 14.24 16.03 -11.37
N VAL A 12 14.17 14.93 -10.63
CA VAL A 12 15.20 14.54 -9.65
C VAL A 12 15.25 13.03 -9.47
N LYS A 13 16.34 12.41 -9.91
CA LYS A 13 16.85 11.25 -9.19
C LYS A 13 17.39 11.78 -7.85
N ARG A 14 16.58 11.81 -6.82
CA ARG A 14 17.12 11.92 -5.47
C ARG A 14 18.00 10.71 -5.29
N ALA A 15 19.30 10.96 -5.14
CA ALA A 15 20.22 9.93 -4.70
C ALA A 15 19.53 9.29 -3.49
N SER A 16 19.29 8.00 -3.58
CA SER A 16 18.90 7.23 -2.41
C SER A 16 20.01 7.41 -1.44
N GLY A 17 19.85 8.33 -0.49
CA GLY A 17 20.72 8.43 0.63
C GLY A 17 20.75 7.05 1.25
N SER A 18 21.88 6.39 1.18
CA SER A 18 22.20 5.20 1.92
C SER A 18 22.16 5.57 3.40
N GLY A 19 21.01 5.81 3.93
CA GLY A 19 20.67 5.84 5.34
C GLY A 19 20.44 4.40 5.76
N GLY A 20 21.55 3.69 5.97
CA GLY A 20 21.55 2.41 6.62
C GLY A 20 21.00 2.55 8.04
N GLY A 21 19.83 2.14 8.23
CA GLY A 21 19.13 1.88 9.46
C GLY A 21 18.02 0.93 9.10
N GLY A 22 18.40 -0.19 8.48
CA GLY A 22 17.48 -1.27 8.24
C GLY A 22 17.03 -1.83 9.57
N ASN A 23 15.96 -1.28 10.14
CA ASN A 23 15.10 -2.09 10.96
C ASN A 23 14.69 -3.27 10.07
N HIS A 24 15.36 -4.38 10.26
CA HIS A 24 14.89 -5.66 9.76
C HIS A 24 13.54 -5.94 10.40
N VAL A 25 12.51 -5.33 9.84
CA VAL A 25 11.13 -5.73 10.11
C VAL A 25 11.12 -7.21 9.74
N ARG A 26 11.08 -8.06 10.77
CA ARG A 26 10.99 -9.49 10.57
C ARG A 26 9.82 -9.72 9.64
N LYS A 27 10.08 -10.29 8.46
CA LYS A 27 9.02 -10.67 7.52
C LYS A 27 7.99 -11.46 8.34
N ARG A 28 6.80 -10.92 8.47
CA ARG A 28 5.69 -11.66 9.07
C ARG A 28 5.51 -12.91 8.22
N SER A 29 5.41 -14.07 8.84
CA SER A 29 5.13 -15.32 8.14
C SER A 29 3.75 -15.29 7.49
N ASP A 30 2.83 -14.50 8.06
CA ASP A 30 1.44 -14.40 7.62
C ASP A 30 1.13 -12.96 7.20
N PRO A 31 0.45 -12.75 6.06
CA PRO A 31 0.10 -11.43 5.58
C PRO A 31 -0.89 -10.74 6.52
N ILE A 32 -0.86 -9.41 6.57
CA ILE A 32 -1.82 -8.61 7.34
C ILE A 32 -3.23 -8.86 6.83
N SER A 33 -3.41 -8.92 5.53
CA SER A 33 -4.64 -9.36 4.88
C SER A 33 -4.28 -10.17 3.64
N PRO A 34 -4.67 -11.45 3.55
CA PRO A 34 -4.30 -12.31 2.43
C PRO A 34 -5.01 -11.94 1.13
N LEU A 35 -6.12 -11.20 1.20
CA LEU A 35 -6.91 -10.78 0.05
C LEU A 35 -6.58 -9.37 -0.43
N PHE A 36 -5.69 -8.65 0.27
CA PHE A 36 -5.35 -7.27 -0.06
C PHE A 36 -4.31 -7.21 -1.18
N GLN A 37 -4.79 -7.28 -2.42
CA GLN A 37 -3.96 -7.31 -3.62
C GLN A 37 -3.26 -5.97 -3.87
N GLU A 38 -2.07 -6.02 -4.47
CA GLU A 38 -1.36 -4.84 -4.96
C GLU A 38 -2.09 -4.23 -6.16
N HIS A 39 -1.73 -2.97 -6.48
CA HIS A 39 -2.20 -2.34 -7.72
C HIS A 39 -1.76 -3.18 -8.92
N ALA A 40 -2.68 -3.45 -9.83
CA ALA A 40 -2.33 -3.96 -11.15
C ALA A 40 -1.56 -2.88 -11.93
N ASP A 41 -0.46 -3.27 -12.54
CA ASP A 41 0.25 -2.38 -13.44
C ASP A 41 -0.51 -2.28 -14.76
N THR A 42 -0.74 -1.05 -15.21
CA THR A 42 -1.30 -0.78 -16.54
C THR A 42 -0.16 -0.61 -17.54
N GLU A 43 -0.32 -1.16 -18.71
CA GLU A 43 0.64 -1.04 -19.78
C GLU A 43 0.59 0.33 -20.46
N GLN A 44 1.70 0.76 -21.02
CA GLN A 44 1.74 2.02 -21.74
C GLN A 44 1.16 1.82 -23.15
N LEU A 45 0.25 2.71 -23.55
CA LEU A 45 -0.38 2.71 -24.87
C LEU A 45 0.65 2.68 -26.00
N ALA A 46 1.77 3.40 -25.85
CA ALA A 46 2.82 3.47 -26.89
C ALA A 46 3.41 2.10 -27.25
N TYR A 47 3.37 1.13 -26.33
CA TYR A 47 3.86 -0.23 -26.57
C TYR A 47 2.75 -1.23 -26.87
N ASN A 48 1.49 -0.81 -26.80
CA ASN A 48 0.31 -1.69 -26.93
C ASN A 48 -0.70 -1.19 -27.96
N LEU A 49 -0.26 -0.43 -28.96
CA LEU A 49 -1.15 0.10 -30.00
C LEU A 49 -1.88 -0.99 -30.79
N SER A 50 -1.25 -2.16 -30.93
CA SER A 50 -1.85 -3.33 -31.60
C SER A 50 -3.03 -3.96 -30.85
N ALA A 51 -3.23 -3.62 -29.58
CA ALA A 51 -4.38 -4.09 -28.80
C ALA A 51 -5.69 -3.39 -29.18
N PHE A 52 -5.61 -2.28 -29.94
CA PHE A 52 -6.76 -1.48 -30.34
C PHE A 52 -7.01 -1.58 -31.85
N HIS A 53 -8.27 -1.71 -32.23
CA HIS A 53 -8.70 -1.77 -33.62
C HIS A 53 -9.58 -0.58 -33.97
N ALA A 54 -9.67 -0.26 -35.23
CA ALA A 54 -10.56 0.79 -35.69
C ALA A 54 -12.02 0.42 -35.38
N GLY A 55 -12.70 1.29 -34.67
CA GLY A 55 -14.09 1.06 -34.21
C GLY A 55 -14.22 0.60 -32.76
N ASP A 56 -13.13 0.31 -32.07
CA ASP A 56 -13.17 -0.03 -30.64
C ASP A 56 -13.67 1.17 -29.82
N LEU A 57 -14.57 0.91 -28.89
CA LEU A 57 -15.01 1.90 -27.92
C LEU A 57 -13.95 2.03 -26.84
N VAL A 58 -13.42 3.24 -26.67
CA VAL A 58 -12.39 3.54 -25.67
C VAL A 58 -12.83 4.70 -24.78
N GLU A 59 -12.40 4.67 -23.52
CA GLU A 59 -12.55 5.78 -22.60
C GLU A 59 -11.20 6.46 -22.39
N VAL A 60 -11.17 7.78 -22.55
CA VAL A 60 -9.97 8.59 -22.31
C VAL A 60 -10.17 9.38 -21.02
N THR A 61 -9.37 9.12 -20.02
CA THR A 61 -9.45 9.77 -18.72
C THR A 61 -8.19 10.53 -18.38
N LEU A 62 -8.33 11.60 -17.60
CA LEU A 62 -7.18 12.33 -17.08
C LEU A 62 -6.48 11.49 -16.01
N LYS A 63 -5.20 11.22 -16.20
CA LYS A 63 -4.37 10.56 -15.19
C LYS A 63 -3.84 11.60 -14.21
N MET A 64 -4.35 11.58 -13.00
CA MET A 64 -3.83 12.42 -11.92
C MET A 64 -2.46 11.93 -11.45
N HIS A 65 -1.58 12.87 -11.14
CA HIS A 65 -0.29 12.62 -10.51
C HIS A 65 -0.36 12.88 -9.01
N GLY A 66 -0.25 11.83 -8.24
CA GLY A 66 -0.32 11.89 -6.80
C GLY A 66 0.47 10.75 -6.16
N THR A 67 -0.06 10.21 -5.10
CA THR A 67 0.48 9.03 -4.45
C THR A 67 -0.59 7.95 -4.36
N SER A 68 -0.27 6.78 -4.89
CA SER A 68 -1.21 5.66 -4.91
C SER A 68 -1.56 5.20 -3.50
N GLN A 69 -2.82 4.96 -3.27
CA GLN A 69 -3.36 4.37 -2.06
C GLN A 69 -4.45 3.38 -2.42
N ARG A 70 -4.64 2.41 -1.56
CA ARG A 70 -5.73 1.43 -1.63
C ARG A 70 -6.30 1.21 -0.25
N THR A 71 -7.59 1.02 -0.16
CA THR A 71 -8.30 0.73 1.09
C THR A 71 -9.31 -0.35 0.82
N GLY A 72 -9.32 -1.39 1.66
CA GLY A 72 -10.25 -2.52 1.51
C GLY A 72 -10.92 -2.88 2.83
N TYR A 73 -12.13 -3.46 2.75
CA TYR A 73 -12.81 -4.08 3.87
C TYR A 73 -12.68 -5.60 3.75
N LEU A 74 -11.64 -6.15 4.37
CA LEU A 74 -11.12 -7.49 4.12
C LEU A 74 -10.85 -8.23 5.44
N PRO A 75 -10.60 -9.55 5.38
CA PRO A 75 -10.04 -10.28 6.53
C PRO A 75 -8.67 -9.73 6.91
N VAL A 76 -8.55 -9.15 8.11
CA VAL A 76 -7.32 -8.57 8.67
C VAL A 76 -6.85 -9.43 9.83
N LEU A 77 -5.54 -9.64 9.91
CA LEU A 77 -4.90 -10.43 10.95
C LEU A 77 -5.09 -9.78 12.32
N GLN A 78 -5.87 -10.41 13.18
CA GLN A 78 -6.11 -9.96 14.55
C GLN A 78 -5.13 -10.57 15.55
N GLY A 79 -4.54 -11.70 15.22
CA GLY A 79 -3.62 -12.39 16.11
C GLY A 79 -3.43 -13.84 15.74
N TYR A 80 -3.05 -14.62 16.73
CA TYR A 80 -2.74 -16.04 16.50
C TYR A 80 -3.38 -16.92 17.57
N LYS A 81 -3.91 -18.05 17.12
CA LYS A 81 -4.32 -19.16 18.00
C LYS A 81 -3.12 -20.08 18.22
N TYR A 82 -2.81 -20.35 19.45
CA TYR A 82 -1.78 -21.28 19.90
C TYR A 82 -2.45 -22.57 20.40
N ARG A 83 -1.71 -23.67 20.37
CA ARG A 83 -2.19 -24.96 20.85
C ARG A 83 -2.58 -24.90 22.34
N ASN A 84 -1.76 -24.21 23.15
CA ASN A 84 -2.02 -24.03 24.57
C ASN A 84 -1.44 -22.68 25.07
N ARG A 85 -1.82 -22.31 26.29
CA ARG A 85 -1.40 -21.06 26.96
C ARG A 85 0.12 -20.98 27.17
N MET A 86 0.78 -22.12 27.37
CA MET A 86 2.24 -22.17 27.58
C MET A 86 2.99 -21.88 26.29
N GLU A 87 2.57 -22.43 25.15
CA GLU A 87 3.15 -22.12 23.83
C GLU A 87 3.02 -20.64 23.50
N LYS A 88 1.85 -20.02 23.78
CA LYS A 88 1.65 -18.58 23.65
C LYS A 88 2.68 -17.80 24.45
N ARG A 89 2.81 -18.10 25.76
CA ARG A 89 3.76 -17.44 26.66
C ARG A 89 5.21 -17.59 26.21
N LEU A 90 5.60 -18.78 25.75
CA LEU A 90 6.93 -19.04 25.21
C LEU A 90 7.18 -18.25 23.92
N TYR A 91 6.18 -18.20 23.02
CA TYR A 91 6.34 -17.46 21.75
C TYR A 91 6.48 -15.96 21.96
N GLU A 92 5.70 -15.37 22.85
CA GLU A 92 5.68 -13.94 23.16
C GLU A 92 6.85 -13.49 24.03
N SER A 93 7.48 -14.40 24.79
CA SER A 93 8.61 -14.08 25.64
C SER A 93 9.84 -13.70 24.83
N ARG A 94 10.43 -12.54 25.13
CA ARG A 94 11.68 -12.08 24.51
C ARG A 94 12.87 -12.96 24.85
N LYS A 95 12.82 -13.71 25.96
CA LYS A 95 13.88 -14.60 26.44
C LYS A 95 13.90 -15.96 25.72
N THR A 96 12.83 -16.31 24.99
CA THR A 96 12.74 -17.60 24.31
C THR A 96 13.64 -17.61 23.06
N PRO A 97 14.59 -18.58 22.97
CA PRO A 97 15.44 -18.72 21.81
C PRO A 97 14.64 -18.90 20.50
N ASN A 98 15.14 -18.35 19.40
CA ASN A 98 14.47 -18.43 18.11
C ASN A 98 14.23 -19.87 17.63
N VAL A 99 15.13 -20.81 17.98
CA VAL A 99 15.00 -22.23 17.66
C VAL A 99 13.76 -22.85 18.31
N ILE A 100 13.45 -22.48 19.55
CA ILE A 100 12.23 -22.96 20.24
C ILE A 100 11.01 -22.25 19.66
N ARG A 101 11.11 -20.93 19.47
CA ARG A 101 10.02 -20.12 18.91
C ARG A 101 9.59 -20.59 17.52
N SER A 102 10.53 -21.00 16.67
CA SER A 102 10.23 -21.51 15.31
C SER A 102 9.50 -22.85 15.28
N LYS A 103 9.57 -23.63 16.36
CA LYS A 103 8.87 -24.93 16.49
C LYS A 103 7.43 -24.78 16.98
N ILE A 104 7.07 -23.61 17.53
CA ILE A 104 5.71 -23.37 18.03
C ILE A 104 4.79 -23.09 16.83
N LYS A 105 3.85 -24.01 16.62
CA LYS A 105 2.82 -23.86 15.57
C LYS A 105 1.75 -22.89 16.07
N ARG A 106 1.39 -21.96 15.22
CA ARG A 106 0.31 -21.01 15.45
C ARG A 106 -0.53 -20.86 14.19
N ALA A 107 -1.82 -20.67 14.37
CA ALA A 107 -2.75 -20.42 13.27
C ALA A 107 -3.16 -18.94 13.30
N PRO A 108 -3.06 -18.20 12.19
CA PRO A 108 -3.51 -16.82 12.14
C PRO A 108 -5.02 -16.75 12.32
N ILE A 109 -5.47 -15.72 13.03
CA ILE A 109 -6.89 -15.40 13.22
C ILE A 109 -7.16 -14.13 12.42
N TYR A 110 -8.07 -14.22 11.46
CA TYR A 110 -8.51 -13.10 10.65
C TYR A 110 -9.94 -12.72 11.02
N ASP A 111 -10.22 -11.43 11.06
CA ASP A 111 -11.57 -10.90 11.18
C ASP A 111 -11.74 -9.73 10.22
N TRP A 112 -12.99 -9.42 9.88
CA TRP A 112 -13.32 -8.36 8.94
C TRP A 112 -12.91 -7.00 9.51
N GLY A 113 -12.16 -6.25 8.73
CA GLY A 113 -11.68 -4.93 9.11
C GLY A 113 -11.16 -4.14 7.93
N TYR A 114 -10.97 -2.84 8.16
CA TYR A 114 -10.36 -1.97 7.15
C TYR A 114 -8.85 -2.18 7.15
N VAL A 115 -8.29 -2.25 5.96
CA VAL A 115 -6.85 -2.32 5.71
C VAL A 115 -6.50 -1.31 4.63
N THR A 116 -5.43 -0.57 4.87
CA THR A 116 -4.95 0.46 3.94
C THR A 116 -3.50 0.19 3.55
N GLY A 117 -3.13 0.58 2.36
CA GLY A 117 -1.78 0.44 1.86
C GLY A 117 -1.45 1.42 0.74
N THR A 118 -0.17 1.58 0.50
CA THR A 118 0.34 2.21 -0.71
C THR A 118 0.28 1.23 -1.87
N ARG A 119 0.89 1.55 -3.01
CA ARG A 119 0.93 0.65 -4.17
C ARG A 119 1.41 -0.77 -3.80
N ARG A 120 2.44 -0.90 -2.93
CA ARG A 120 3.09 -2.18 -2.60
C ARG A 120 3.15 -2.50 -1.12
N VAL A 121 2.98 -1.50 -0.25
CA VAL A 121 3.17 -1.66 1.19
C VAL A 121 1.83 -1.55 1.89
N VAL A 122 1.53 -2.52 2.73
CA VAL A 122 0.39 -2.46 3.67
C VAL A 122 0.81 -1.61 4.86
N LEU A 123 -0.02 -0.65 5.25
CA LEU A 123 0.24 0.21 6.39
C LEU A 123 -0.33 -0.45 7.65
N ASP A 124 0.53 -0.68 8.64
CA ASP A 124 0.13 -1.16 9.96
C ASP A 124 -0.36 -0.02 10.84
N THR A 125 0.27 1.13 10.70
CA THR A 125 -0.02 2.37 11.41
C THR A 125 0.13 3.54 10.46
N PHE A 126 -0.44 4.68 10.84
CA PHE A 126 -0.33 5.93 10.09
C PHE A 126 0.66 6.92 10.75
N ASP A 127 1.48 6.42 11.66
CA ASP A 127 2.48 7.20 12.38
C ASP A 127 3.58 7.73 11.46
N GLU A 128 4.56 8.37 12.06
CA GLU A 128 5.73 8.94 11.38
C GLU A 128 6.43 7.90 10.49
N GLY A 129 6.81 8.34 9.30
CA GLY A 129 7.54 7.53 8.34
C GLY A 129 7.04 7.70 6.90
N GLY A 130 7.64 6.90 6.02
CA GLY A 130 7.34 6.95 4.59
C GLY A 130 7.99 8.13 3.87
N PHE A 131 7.63 8.31 2.60
CA PHE A 131 8.26 9.28 1.71
C PHE A 131 7.98 10.75 2.12
N TYR A 132 6.81 11.00 2.71
CA TYR A 132 6.35 12.34 3.09
C TYR A 132 6.58 12.67 4.58
N GLY A 133 7.33 11.85 5.32
CA GLY A 133 7.63 12.07 6.73
C GLY A 133 6.54 11.60 7.70
N ASN A 134 5.28 11.62 7.29
CA ASN A 134 4.17 11.02 8.02
C ASN A 134 3.12 10.44 7.06
N ASN A 135 2.21 9.65 7.59
CA ASN A 135 1.12 9.01 6.86
C ASN A 135 -0.28 9.47 7.33
N ALA A 136 -0.38 10.50 8.17
CA ALA A 136 -1.66 10.97 8.72
C ALA A 136 -2.66 11.37 7.61
N PHE A 137 -2.19 12.04 6.56
CA PHE A 137 -3.02 12.35 5.39
C PHE A 137 -3.63 11.10 4.74
N ARG A 138 -2.92 9.96 4.78
CA ARG A 138 -3.42 8.68 4.24
C ARG A 138 -4.55 8.11 5.08
N GLU A 139 -4.47 8.26 6.40
CA GLU A 139 -5.54 7.84 7.31
C GLU A 139 -6.83 8.60 7.02
N LYS A 140 -6.72 9.92 6.89
CA LYS A 140 -7.86 10.79 6.55
C LYS A 140 -8.57 10.36 5.27
N HIS A 141 -7.80 10.04 4.23
CA HIS A 141 -8.38 9.54 2.97
C HIS A 141 -8.93 8.12 3.08
N ALA A 142 -8.31 7.26 3.88
CA ALA A 142 -8.82 5.90 4.12
C ALA A 142 -10.16 5.93 4.85
N ASN A 143 -10.32 6.79 5.85
CA ASN A 143 -11.52 6.94 6.67
C ASN A 143 -12.76 7.37 5.87
N VAL A 144 -12.56 7.99 4.69
CA VAL A 144 -13.67 8.31 3.77
C VAL A 144 -14.46 7.07 3.35
N PHE A 145 -13.81 5.91 3.32
CA PHE A 145 -14.41 4.64 2.91
C PHE A 145 -14.99 3.83 4.06
N GLU A 146 -14.78 4.27 5.31
CA GLU A 146 -15.31 3.58 6.48
C GLU A 146 -16.84 3.52 6.45
N GLY A 147 -17.38 2.32 6.65
CA GLY A 147 -18.82 2.07 6.55
C GLY A 147 -19.40 2.06 5.14
N LYS A 148 -18.60 2.29 4.10
CA LYS A 148 -19.08 2.36 2.70
C LYS A 148 -18.69 1.15 1.86
N LEU A 149 -17.66 0.42 2.24
CA LEU A 149 -17.23 -0.77 1.51
C LEU A 149 -17.96 -2.02 1.98
N HIS A 150 -18.32 -2.86 1.03
CA HIS A 150 -18.82 -4.21 1.33
C HIS A 150 -17.67 -5.17 1.62
N LYS A 151 -18.00 -6.30 2.23
CA LYS A 151 -17.02 -7.37 2.52
C LYS A 151 -16.39 -7.87 1.22
N GLY A 152 -15.06 -7.83 1.18
CA GLY A 152 -14.29 -8.27 0.02
C GLY A 152 -13.92 -7.17 -0.96
N GLU A 153 -14.44 -5.96 -0.79
CA GLU A 153 -14.14 -4.83 -1.67
C GLU A 153 -12.82 -4.16 -1.34
N THR A 154 -12.13 -3.72 -2.38
CA THR A 154 -10.93 -2.87 -2.29
C THR A 154 -11.04 -1.75 -3.32
N VAL A 155 -10.88 -0.51 -2.86
CA VAL A 155 -10.81 0.67 -3.72
C VAL A 155 -9.35 1.06 -3.92
N TYR A 156 -8.97 1.30 -5.15
CA TYR A 156 -7.66 1.79 -5.56
C TYR A 156 -7.83 3.22 -6.03
N TYR A 157 -7.03 4.13 -5.49
CA TYR A 157 -7.17 5.56 -5.77
C TYR A 157 -5.84 6.29 -5.67
N GLU A 158 -5.81 7.50 -6.21
CA GLU A 158 -4.68 8.40 -6.18
C GLU A 158 -4.98 9.55 -5.23
N VAL A 159 -4.11 9.80 -4.26
CA VAL A 159 -4.19 10.95 -3.36
C VAL A 159 -3.38 12.08 -3.96
N VAL A 160 -4.01 13.22 -4.16
CA VAL A 160 -3.43 14.42 -4.80
C VAL A 160 -3.58 15.64 -3.89
N GLY A 161 -2.81 16.68 -4.16
CA GLY A 161 -2.86 17.94 -3.40
C GLY A 161 -1.71 18.07 -2.41
N PHE A 162 -2.02 18.23 -1.14
CA PHE A 162 -1.04 18.51 -0.09
C PHE A 162 -1.25 17.58 1.10
N THR A 163 -0.17 17.28 1.81
CA THR A 163 -0.20 16.64 3.13
C THR A 163 -0.73 17.61 4.17
N ASP A 164 -1.03 17.14 5.38
CA ASP A 164 -1.59 17.99 6.44
C ASP A 164 -0.61 19.09 6.92
N ASP A 165 0.70 18.93 6.71
CA ASP A 165 1.74 19.91 6.99
C ASP A 165 2.01 20.86 5.80
N GLY A 166 1.22 20.78 4.73
CA GLY A 166 1.34 21.63 3.55
C GLY A 166 2.41 21.19 2.55
N THR A 167 3.02 20.02 2.73
CA THR A 167 3.96 19.47 1.74
C THR A 167 3.20 19.00 0.50
N PRO A 168 3.58 19.43 -0.71
CA PRO A 168 2.88 19.01 -1.92
C PRO A 168 3.07 17.51 -2.18
N ILE A 169 1.96 16.84 -2.46
CA ILE A 169 1.96 15.45 -2.93
C ILE A 169 2.27 15.48 -4.42
N MET A 170 3.49 15.10 -4.79
CA MET A 170 4.06 15.28 -6.11
C MET A 170 4.25 16.77 -6.48
N ASN A 171 4.77 17.02 -7.67
CA ASN A 171 4.95 18.39 -8.16
C ASN A 171 3.59 18.97 -8.55
N PRO A 172 3.16 20.11 -7.98
CA PRO A 172 1.89 20.75 -8.33
C PRO A 172 1.73 21.03 -9.83
N GLY A 173 2.81 21.34 -10.54
CA GLY A 173 2.80 21.57 -11.99
C GLY A 173 2.42 20.33 -12.83
N ASN A 174 2.39 19.14 -12.24
CA ASN A 174 1.99 17.93 -12.95
C ASN A 174 0.46 17.71 -12.97
N ASN A 175 -0.28 18.51 -12.22
CA ASN A 175 -1.75 18.40 -12.11
C ASN A 175 -2.49 19.67 -12.56
N SER A 176 -1.77 20.61 -13.17
CA SER A 176 -2.31 21.86 -13.72
C SER A 176 -2.64 21.71 -15.21
#